data_75805faf7e4fc709c3a34fcecb4c60b5
#
_entry.id   75805faf7e4fc709c3a34fcecb4c60b5
#
_cell.length_a   1.000
_cell.length_b   1.000
_cell.length_c   1.000
_cell.angle_alpha   90.00
_cell.angle_beta   90.00
_cell.angle_gamma   90.00
#
_symmetry.space_group_name_H-M   'P 1'
#
loop_
_entity.id
_entity.type
_entity.pdbx_description
1 polymer ?
#
loop_
_entity_poly.entity_id
_entity_poly.type
_entity_poly.pdbx_seq_one_letter_code
_entity_poly.pdbx_strand_id
1 'polypeptide(L)'
;MTRTLFRTLTLSVVSAITLLLLQPAARGTTTQVWVSTTFEDFSGGKGEGVLVTSAGRLERGEAAKRVTLGQVNMVFTAIEVGDALYLGTGTSGEIWRYSGGAATKVASLQGAVLVTSFARGPQGTLYAGTLPEGKIFSLDTRSGKATLFSTLEAKHVWALLYDERARTLFAATGPGGKLWAIDGAGKARVHWDSGEEHLLGLTRGPGDNLYVGSSPKAIVYQILGPGKARALHDFAGNEVRALVGTSKLLVAAVNDIKADPSMAVRFPPKPGRKGTAIKSQPGGAQPPPIPRLGAKQGKGGIFLLGPDGAASQVYSTSAGYFTALQVGAQGQVFAGEGTSGKVVTVLPDR
;
A
#
# COMPACT_ATOMS: atom_id res chain seq x y z
N MET A 1 72.30 6.78 -68.02
CA MET A 1 70.97 6.09 -67.79
C MET A 1 70.80 5.51 -66.36
N THR A 2 71.83 5.38 -65.59
CA THR A 2 71.75 4.73 -64.21
C THR A 2 71.30 5.66 -63.07
N ARG A 3 71.40 6.97 -63.11
CA ARG A 3 71.05 7.82 -62.02
C ARG A 3 69.52 8.14 -61.91
N THR A 4 68.81 8.02 -63.02
CA THR A 4 67.34 8.29 -63.04
C THR A 4 66.54 7.08 -62.53
N LEU A 5 67.00 5.90 -62.79
CA LEU A 5 66.38 4.65 -62.31
C LEU A 5 66.47 4.50 -60.78
N PHE A 6 67.58 4.93 -60.17
CA PHE A 6 67.72 4.88 -58.70
C PHE A 6 66.83 5.90 -57.99
N ARG A 7 66.56 7.08 -58.58
CA ARG A 7 65.65 8.08 -57.99
C ARG A 7 64.19 7.67 -58.08
N THR A 8 63.77 7.02 -59.14
CA THR A 8 62.39 6.51 -59.25
C THR A 8 62.15 5.33 -58.35
N LEU A 9 63.11 4.44 -58.16
CA LEU A 9 62.99 3.28 -57.26
C LEU A 9 62.90 3.72 -55.77
N THR A 10 63.72 4.70 -55.37
CA THR A 10 63.70 5.24 -53.99
C THR A 10 62.41 6.02 -53.70
N LEU A 11 61.91 6.78 -54.66
CA LEU A 11 60.62 7.49 -54.47
C LEU A 11 59.42 6.51 -54.35
N SER A 12 59.42 5.44 -55.16
CA SER A 12 58.39 4.42 -55.08
C SER A 12 58.41 3.62 -53.78
N VAL A 13 59.58 3.29 -53.27
CA VAL A 13 59.74 2.59 -51.99
C VAL A 13 59.35 3.48 -50.81
N VAL A 14 59.69 4.76 -50.79
CA VAL A 14 59.31 5.73 -49.77
C VAL A 14 57.80 5.96 -49.79
N SER A 15 57.17 6.09 -50.99
CA SER A 15 55.73 6.21 -51.11
C SER A 15 54.97 4.95 -50.59
N ALA A 16 55.49 3.76 -50.89
CA ALA A 16 54.88 2.51 -50.41
C ALA A 16 54.99 2.38 -48.89
N ILE A 17 56.12 2.79 -48.29
CA ILE A 17 56.32 2.76 -46.85
C ILE A 17 55.42 3.79 -46.16
N THR A 18 55.25 5.00 -46.78
CA THR A 18 54.37 6.02 -46.25
C THR A 18 52.88 5.61 -46.31
N LEU A 19 52.46 4.91 -47.36
CA LEU A 19 51.11 4.34 -47.44
C LEU A 19 50.85 3.24 -46.44
N LEU A 20 51.85 2.43 -46.11
CA LEU A 20 51.74 1.38 -45.08
C LEU A 20 51.65 1.96 -43.64
N LEU A 21 52.30 3.09 -43.42
CA LEU A 21 52.29 3.78 -42.12
C LEU A 21 51.02 4.63 -41.89
N LEU A 22 50.22 4.87 -42.93
CA LEU A 22 48.96 5.60 -42.88
C LEU A 22 47.72 4.73 -42.77
N GLN A 23 47.88 3.41 -42.62
CA GLN A 23 46.72 2.56 -42.35
C GLN A 23 46.15 2.88 -40.96
N PRO A 24 44.90 3.34 -40.87
CA PRO A 24 44.29 3.48 -39.56
C PRO A 24 44.34 2.14 -38.85
N ALA A 25 44.92 2.14 -37.67
CA ALA A 25 44.91 0.94 -36.84
C ALA A 25 43.46 0.48 -36.74
N ALA A 26 43.14 -0.70 -37.26
CA ALA A 26 41.85 -1.30 -37.12
C ALA A 26 41.62 -1.47 -35.60
N ARG A 27 40.88 -0.55 -35.01
CA ARG A 27 40.42 -0.70 -33.63
C ARG A 27 39.42 -1.82 -33.65
N GLY A 28 39.85 -2.98 -33.15
CA GLY A 28 38.94 -4.06 -32.90
C GLY A 28 37.78 -3.52 -32.02
N THR A 29 36.57 -3.73 -32.47
CA THR A 29 35.38 -3.43 -31.63
C THR A 29 35.46 -4.38 -30.44
N THR A 30 35.78 -3.85 -29.28
CA THR A 30 35.65 -4.61 -28.05
C THR A 30 34.15 -4.88 -27.82
N THR A 31 33.78 -6.15 -27.80
CA THR A 31 32.42 -6.54 -27.41
C THR A 31 32.21 -6.10 -25.97
N GLN A 32 31.33 -5.15 -25.75
CA GLN A 32 30.88 -4.84 -24.40
C GLN A 32 29.79 -5.83 -24.02
N VAL A 33 30.05 -6.60 -23.00
CA VAL A 33 29.07 -7.52 -22.41
C VAL A 33 28.40 -6.80 -21.23
N TRP A 34 27.09 -6.68 -21.31
CA TRP A 34 26.26 -6.17 -20.21
C TRP A 34 25.73 -7.37 -19.46
N VAL A 35 26.00 -7.43 -18.17
CA VAL A 35 25.53 -8.52 -17.31
C VAL A 35 24.62 -7.93 -16.26
N SER A 36 23.39 -8.41 -16.20
CA SER A 36 22.41 -8.06 -15.17
C SER A 36 22.06 -9.34 -14.41
N THR A 37 22.49 -9.46 -13.18
CA THR A 37 22.36 -10.68 -12.37
C THR A 37 21.82 -10.43 -10.96
N THR A 38 21.63 -9.18 -10.58
CA THR A 38 21.13 -8.83 -9.26
C THR A 38 19.73 -8.24 -9.34
N PHE A 39 19.00 -8.28 -8.22
CA PHE A 39 17.72 -7.59 -8.10
C PHE A 39 17.84 -6.08 -8.45
N GLU A 40 18.93 -5.45 -8.03
CA GLU A 40 19.18 -4.01 -8.23
C GLU A 40 19.35 -3.68 -9.71
N ASP A 41 20.01 -4.53 -10.49
CA ASP A 41 20.20 -4.34 -11.94
C ASP A 41 18.86 -4.21 -12.69
N PHE A 42 17.83 -4.92 -12.22
CA PHE A 42 16.50 -4.92 -12.84
C PHE A 42 15.51 -3.99 -12.17
N SER A 43 15.73 -3.60 -10.91
CA SER A 43 14.77 -2.84 -10.10
C SER A 43 14.45 -1.44 -10.62
N GLY A 44 15.38 -0.84 -11.39
CA GLY A 44 15.20 0.44 -12.08
C GLY A 44 14.37 0.36 -13.35
N GLY A 45 14.09 -0.83 -13.87
CA GLY A 45 13.30 -1.08 -15.08
C GLY A 45 11.80 -0.99 -14.84
N LYS A 46 11.04 -0.84 -15.93
CA LYS A 46 9.59 -0.97 -15.92
C LYS A 46 9.22 -2.38 -16.35
N GLY A 47 8.79 -3.21 -15.40
CA GLY A 47 8.33 -4.57 -15.68
C GLY A 47 6.87 -4.60 -16.11
N GLU A 48 6.56 -5.32 -17.18
CA GLU A 48 5.18 -5.64 -17.59
C GLU A 48 5.08 -7.17 -17.70
N GLY A 49 4.28 -7.80 -16.82
CA GLY A 49 4.14 -9.27 -16.79
C GLY A 49 5.41 -10.02 -16.39
N VAL A 50 6.33 -9.34 -15.72
CA VAL A 50 7.63 -9.89 -15.28
C VAL A 50 7.77 -9.68 -13.79
N LEU A 51 8.23 -10.73 -13.10
CA LEU A 51 8.66 -10.70 -11.70
C LEU A 51 10.18 -10.72 -11.67
N VAL A 52 10.78 -9.81 -10.91
CA VAL A 52 12.21 -9.83 -10.59
C VAL A 52 12.35 -10.45 -9.20
N THR A 53 13.02 -11.59 -9.12
CA THR A 53 13.26 -12.27 -7.83
C THR A 53 14.40 -11.61 -7.05
N SER A 54 14.46 -11.84 -5.74
CA SER A 54 15.58 -11.39 -4.90
C SER A 54 16.94 -11.94 -5.33
N ALA A 55 16.96 -13.07 -6.06
CA ALA A 55 18.15 -13.66 -6.65
C ALA A 55 18.53 -13.06 -8.01
N GLY A 56 17.88 -11.96 -8.46
CA GLY A 56 18.15 -11.33 -9.75
C GLY A 56 17.68 -12.13 -10.95
N ARG A 57 16.67 -12.98 -10.80
CA ARG A 57 16.08 -13.74 -11.92
C ARG A 57 14.81 -13.06 -12.41
N LEU A 58 14.58 -13.15 -13.71
CA LEU A 58 13.33 -12.75 -14.34
C LEU A 58 12.42 -13.97 -14.47
N GLU A 59 11.25 -13.88 -13.89
CA GLU A 59 10.21 -14.91 -13.97
C GLU A 59 8.93 -14.32 -14.54
N ARG A 60 8.01 -15.18 -15.00
CA ARG A 60 6.69 -14.73 -15.43
C ARG A 60 5.94 -14.16 -14.22
N GLY A 61 5.58 -12.87 -14.30
CA GLY A 61 4.76 -12.19 -13.30
C GLY A 61 3.28 -12.20 -13.65
N GLU A 62 2.46 -11.80 -12.70
CA GLU A 62 1.04 -11.55 -12.92
C GLU A 62 0.84 -10.36 -13.86
N ALA A 63 -0.03 -10.51 -14.84
CA ALA A 63 -0.38 -9.43 -15.75
C ALA A 63 -1.30 -8.43 -15.03
N ALA A 64 -0.81 -7.22 -14.76
CA ALA A 64 -1.62 -6.15 -14.20
C ALA A 64 -2.59 -5.61 -15.24
N LYS A 65 -3.89 -5.66 -14.92
CA LYS A 65 -4.94 -5.02 -15.74
C LYS A 65 -5.24 -3.63 -15.17
N ARG A 66 -5.07 -2.60 -15.96
CA ARG A 66 -5.48 -1.24 -15.60
C ARG A 66 -6.97 -1.05 -15.88
N VAL A 67 -7.69 -0.52 -14.89
CA VAL A 67 -9.11 -0.19 -14.98
C VAL A 67 -9.31 1.28 -14.66
N THR A 68 -10.05 1.98 -15.51
CA THR A 68 -10.45 3.37 -15.26
C THR A 68 -11.76 3.38 -14.49
N LEU A 69 -11.78 4.03 -13.33
CA LEU A 69 -12.94 4.09 -12.43
C LEU A 69 -13.79 5.36 -12.62
N GLY A 70 -13.62 6.07 -13.75
CA GLY A 70 -14.41 7.27 -14.07
C GLY A 70 -14.17 8.41 -13.10
N GLN A 71 -15.17 8.73 -12.28
CA GLN A 71 -15.14 9.86 -11.34
C GLN A 71 -14.48 9.55 -9.99
N VAL A 72 -13.94 8.35 -9.79
CA VAL A 72 -13.29 7.98 -8.53
C VAL A 72 -11.88 8.54 -8.48
N ASN A 73 -11.63 9.46 -7.56
CA ASN A 73 -10.33 10.11 -7.43
C ASN A 73 -9.33 9.29 -6.59
N MET A 74 -9.83 8.48 -5.67
CA MET A 74 -8.99 7.74 -4.73
C MET A 74 -9.72 6.48 -4.23
N VAL A 75 -9.04 5.34 -4.26
CA VAL A 75 -9.46 4.11 -3.60
C VAL A 75 -8.60 3.92 -2.36
N PHE A 76 -9.22 3.81 -1.20
CA PHE A 76 -8.55 3.62 0.09
C PHE A 76 -8.50 2.17 0.52
N THR A 77 -9.55 1.43 0.21
CA THR A 77 -9.67 0.02 0.55
C THR A 77 -10.44 -0.72 -0.53
N ALA A 78 -10.15 -1.99 -0.67
CA ALA A 78 -10.84 -2.88 -1.58
C ALA A 78 -11.03 -4.25 -0.93
N ILE A 79 -12.15 -4.90 -1.26
CA ILE A 79 -12.43 -6.27 -0.82
C ILE A 79 -13.20 -7.02 -1.90
N GLU A 80 -12.82 -8.26 -2.13
CA GLU A 80 -13.53 -9.16 -3.02
C GLU A 80 -14.72 -9.79 -2.30
N VAL A 81 -15.90 -9.79 -2.91
CA VAL A 81 -17.10 -10.47 -2.41
C VAL A 81 -17.76 -11.17 -3.60
N GLY A 82 -17.70 -12.51 -3.64
CA GLY A 82 -18.10 -13.29 -4.80
C GLY A 82 -17.23 -12.98 -6.01
N ASP A 83 -17.84 -12.61 -7.12
CA ASP A 83 -17.21 -12.22 -8.38
C ASP A 83 -16.96 -10.72 -8.53
N ALA A 84 -17.21 -9.94 -7.48
CA ALA A 84 -17.13 -8.49 -7.49
C ALA A 84 -16.08 -7.96 -6.52
N LEU A 85 -15.42 -6.87 -6.92
CA LEU A 85 -14.53 -6.10 -6.06
C LEU A 85 -15.27 -4.85 -5.56
N TYR A 86 -15.43 -4.73 -4.26
CA TYR A 86 -15.97 -3.52 -3.62
C TYR A 86 -14.83 -2.57 -3.28
N LEU A 87 -15.01 -1.31 -3.63
CA LEU A 87 -14.01 -0.26 -3.50
C LEU A 87 -14.53 0.81 -2.55
N GLY A 88 -13.78 1.08 -1.50
CA GLY A 88 -14.02 2.18 -0.58
C GLY A 88 -13.23 3.41 -1.03
N THR A 89 -13.94 4.52 -1.23
CA THR A 89 -13.34 5.69 -1.87
C THR A 89 -13.17 6.85 -0.89
N GLY A 90 -12.35 7.81 -1.29
CA GLY A 90 -12.10 9.06 -0.60
C GLY A 90 -12.92 10.23 -1.16
N THR A 91 -12.91 11.32 -0.38
CA THR A 91 -13.54 12.64 -0.62
C THR A 91 -15.05 12.72 -0.49
N SER A 92 -15.81 11.65 -0.74
CA SER A 92 -17.28 11.63 -0.68
C SER A 92 -17.87 10.41 0.04
N GLY A 93 -17.01 9.55 0.64
CA GLY A 93 -17.48 8.39 1.40
C GLY A 93 -18.33 7.42 0.58
N GLU A 94 -17.94 7.12 -0.64
CA GLU A 94 -18.68 6.25 -1.54
C GLU A 94 -18.14 4.83 -1.55
N ILE A 95 -19.05 3.88 -1.79
CA ILE A 95 -18.74 2.49 -2.08
C ILE A 95 -19.06 2.23 -3.54
N TRP A 96 -18.08 1.72 -4.28
CA TRP A 96 -18.21 1.30 -5.66
C TRP A 96 -18.06 -0.20 -5.77
N ARG A 97 -18.73 -0.80 -6.75
CA ARG A 97 -18.63 -2.21 -7.11
C ARG A 97 -18.05 -2.34 -8.50
N TYR A 98 -16.96 -3.07 -8.63
CA TYR A 98 -16.37 -3.44 -9.91
C TYR A 98 -16.68 -4.91 -10.21
N SER A 99 -17.34 -5.18 -11.32
CA SER A 99 -17.69 -6.53 -11.80
C SER A 99 -17.93 -6.48 -13.29
N GLY A 100 -17.58 -7.55 -14.01
CA GLY A 100 -17.82 -7.63 -15.45
C GLY A 100 -17.11 -6.56 -16.30
N GLY A 101 -16.02 -5.94 -15.79
CA GLY A 101 -15.26 -4.91 -16.50
C GLY A 101 -15.75 -3.47 -16.26
N ALA A 102 -16.82 -3.27 -15.48
CA ALA A 102 -17.39 -1.96 -15.18
C ALA A 102 -17.40 -1.66 -13.67
N ALA A 103 -17.23 -0.39 -13.33
CA ALA A 103 -17.39 0.10 -11.97
C ALA A 103 -18.70 0.88 -11.84
N THR A 104 -19.50 0.55 -10.84
CA THR A 104 -20.78 1.22 -10.53
C THR A 104 -20.81 1.66 -9.09
N LYS A 105 -21.33 2.87 -8.82
CA LYS A 105 -21.56 3.34 -7.47
C LYS A 105 -22.70 2.58 -6.83
N VAL A 106 -22.45 1.99 -5.65
CA VAL A 106 -23.44 1.21 -4.89
C VAL A 106 -24.07 2.05 -3.78
N ALA A 107 -23.27 2.80 -3.05
CA ALA A 107 -23.77 3.58 -1.92
C ALA A 107 -22.93 4.85 -1.70
N SER A 108 -23.58 5.87 -1.13
CA SER A 108 -22.92 7.04 -0.54
C SER A 108 -23.25 7.05 0.96
N LEU A 109 -22.21 7.04 1.79
CA LEU A 109 -22.33 6.91 3.24
C LEU A 109 -22.44 8.29 3.89
N GLN A 110 -23.59 8.57 4.50
CA GLN A 110 -23.88 9.90 5.03
C GLN A 110 -22.92 10.31 6.16
N GLY A 111 -22.26 11.45 5.98
CA GLY A 111 -21.27 12.00 6.91
C GLY A 111 -19.89 11.36 6.84
N ALA A 112 -19.68 10.37 5.99
CA ALA A 112 -18.35 9.84 5.71
C ALA A 112 -17.63 10.69 4.65
N VAL A 113 -16.32 10.88 4.87
CA VAL A 113 -15.42 11.48 3.89
C VAL A 113 -14.61 10.38 3.20
N LEU A 114 -14.13 9.40 3.97
CA LEU A 114 -13.39 8.25 3.46
C LEU A 114 -14.03 6.95 3.96
N VAL A 115 -14.06 5.94 3.10
CA VAL A 115 -14.25 4.54 3.48
C VAL A 115 -12.86 3.92 3.62
N THR A 116 -12.48 3.60 4.85
CA THR A 116 -11.10 3.25 5.22
C THR A 116 -10.85 1.76 5.27
N SER A 117 -11.90 0.98 5.53
CA SER A 117 -11.76 -0.47 5.71
C SER A 117 -13.06 -1.20 5.43
N PHE A 118 -12.93 -2.46 5.05
CA PHE A 118 -14.04 -3.39 4.90
C PHE A 118 -13.85 -4.65 5.74
N ALA A 119 -14.97 -5.28 6.14
CA ALA A 119 -14.99 -6.64 6.64
C ALA A 119 -16.23 -7.38 6.10
N ARG A 120 -16.02 -8.63 5.64
CA ARG A 120 -17.14 -9.51 5.28
C ARG A 120 -17.88 -9.92 6.54
N GLY A 121 -19.18 -9.72 6.56
CA GLY A 121 -20.07 -10.17 7.60
C GLY A 121 -20.96 -11.34 7.12
N PRO A 122 -21.93 -11.76 7.94
CA PRO A 122 -22.82 -12.87 7.62
C PRO A 122 -23.80 -12.51 6.49
N GLN A 123 -24.26 -13.52 5.77
CA GLN A 123 -25.39 -13.45 4.82
C GLN A 123 -25.26 -12.38 3.71
N GLY A 124 -24.03 -12.10 3.25
CA GLY A 124 -23.80 -11.09 2.22
C GLY A 124 -23.72 -9.66 2.75
N THR A 125 -23.58 -9.48 4.05
CA THR A 125 -23.29 -8.18 4.65
C THR A 125 -21.83 -7.81 4.45
N LEU A 126 -21.58 -6.58 4.04
CA LEU A 126 -20.26 -5.96 4.02
C LEU A 126 -20.24 -4.80 5.01
N TYR A 127 -19.39 -4.87 6.03
CA TYR A 127 -19.17 -3.75 6.94
C TYR A 127 -18.15 -2.79 6.37
N ALA A 128 -18.42 -1.50 6.49
CA ALA A 128 -17.57 -0.41 6.01
C ALA A 128 -17.21 0.54 7.15
N GLY A 129 -15.94 0.63 7.50
CA GLY A 129 -15.40 1.61 8.44
C GLY A 129 -15.11 2.93 7.77
N THR A 130 -15.33 4.03 8.46
CA THR A 130 -15.21 5.37 7.89
C THR A 130 -14.49 6.35 8.81
N LEU A 131 -14.20 7.52 8.26
CA LEU A 131 -13.81 8.72 8.98
C LEU A 131 -14.61 9.92 8.43
N PRO A 132 -14.78 11.04 9.18
CA PRO A 132 -14.09 11.38 10.44
C PRO A 132 -14.87 11.05 11.74
N GLU A 133 -16.02 10.43 11.70
CA GLU A 133 -16.94 10.35 12.85
C GLU A 133 -17.01 8.94 13.48
N GLY A 134 -16.05 8.06 13.22
CA GLY A 134 -16.03 6.71 13.81
C GLY A 134 -17.21 5.83 13.44
N LYS A 135 -17.88 6.13 12.32
CA LYS A 135 -19.06 5.42 11.88
C LYS A 135 -18.70 4.12 11.16
N ILE A 136 -19.51 3.11 11.38
CA ILE A 136 -19.46 1.84 10.68
C ILE A 136 -20.82 1.62 10.03
N PHE A 137 -20.81 1.34 8.74
CA PHE A 137 -22.02 1.04 7.98
C PHE A 137 -22.07 -0.44 7.64
N SER A 138 -23.27 -0.98 7.54
CA SER A 138 -23.54 -2.29 6.94
C SER A 138 -24.15 -2.09 5.57
N LEU A 139 -23.57 -2.74 4.57
CA LEU A 139 -24.05 -2.80 3.20
C LEU A 139 -24.55 -4.22 2.91
N ASP A 140 -25.80 -4.35 2.50
CA ASP A 140 -26.30 -5.59 1.90
C ASP A 140 -25.82 -5.62 0.44
N THR A 141 -24.95 -6.59 0.13
CA THR A 141 -24.31 -6.68 -1.19
C THR A 141 -25.26 -7.11 -2.30
N ARG A 142 -26.45 -7.62 -1.98
CA ARG A 142 -27.48 -8.03 -2.95
C ARG A 142 -28.36 -6.84 -3.36
N SER A 143 -28.83 -6.06 -2.37
CA SER A 143 -29.71 -4.91 -2.60
C SER A 143 -28.97 -3.60 -2.82
N GLY A 144 -27.69 -3.52 -2.43
CA GLY A 144 -26.92 -2.28 -2.43
C GLY A 144 -27.32 -1.30 -1.30
N LYS A 145 -28.21 -1.71 -0.38
CA LYS A 145 -28.67 -0.85 0.69
C LYS A 145 -27.61 -0.74 1.80
N ALA A 146 -27.14 0.47 2.05
CA ALA A 146 -26.25 0.79 3.17
C ALA A 146 -27.02 1.43 4.33
N THR A 147 -26.75 0.97 5.56
CA THR A 147 -27.34 1.54 6.79
C THR A 147 -26.27 1.77 7.83
N LEU A 148 -26.45 2.79 8.68
CA LEU A 148 -25.57 2.99 9.82
C LEU A 148 -25.71 1.82 10.78
N PHE A 149 -24.60 1.13 11.06
CA PHE A 149 -24.58 -0.03 11.94
C PHE A 149 -24.14 0.31 13.35
N SER A 150 -23.07 1.11 13.48
CA SER A 150 -22.52 1.53 14.78
C SER A 150 -21.82 2.87 14.68
N THR A 151 -21.75 3.60 15.79
CA THR A 151 -20.94 4.82 15.93
C THR A 151 -20.06 4.66 17.16
N LEU A 152 -18.74 4.76 16.96
CA LEU A 152 -17.74 4.60 18.01
C LEU A 152 -17.29 5.95 18.55
N GLU A 153 -16.87 5.97 19.81
CA GLU A 153 -16.18 7.14 20.40
C GLU A 153 -14.75 7.24 19.85
N ALA A 154 -14.64 7.40 18.55
CA ALA A 154 -13.41 7.55 17.82
C ALA A 154 -13.65 8.44 16.60
N LYS A 155 -12.59 8.99 16.01
CA LYS A 155 -12.71 9.73 14.75
C LYS A 155 -12.54 8.84 13.53
N HIS A 156 -11.63 7.88 13.62
CA HIS A 156 -11.23 7.06 12.48
C HIS A 156 -11.42 5.58 12.80
N VAL A 157 -12.07 4.85 11.93
CA VAL A 157 -12.09 3.39 11.92
C VAL A 157 -11.06 2.94 10.89
N TRP A 158 -9.89 2.46 11.33
CA TRP A 158 -8.78 2.14 10.44
C TRP A 158 -8.85 0.74 9.86
N ALA A 159 -9.27 -0.24 10.67
CA ALA A 159 -9.38 -1.62 10.23
C ALA A 159 -10.61 -2.29 10.86
N LEU A 160 -11.21 -3.19 10.11
CA LEU A 160 -12.34 -4.03 10.53
C LEU A 160 -12.01 -5.49 10.33
N LEU A 161 -12.50 -6.34 11.24
CA LEU A 161 -12.43 -7.79 11.14
C LEU A 161 -13.68 -8.40 11.77
N TYR A 162 -14.41 -9.20 11.00
CA TYR A 162 -15.55 -9.95 11.53
C TYR A 162 -15.13 -11.36 11.97
N ASP A 163 -15.47 -11.69 13.19
CA ASP A 163 -15.28 -13.02 13.76
C ASP A 163 -16.58 -13.82 13.62
N GLU A 164 -16.60 -14.77 12.72
CA GLU A 164 -17.79 -15.59 12.47
C GLU A 164 -18.18 -16.46 13.67
N ARG A 165 -17.18 -16.97 14.43
CA ARG A 165 -17.43 -17.85 15.60
C ARG A 165 -18.03 -17.07 16.76
N ALA A 166 -17.45 -15.91 17.06
CA ALA A 166 -17.93 -15.02 18.12
C ALA A 166 -19.10 -14.13 17.67
N ARG A 167 -19.44 -14.11 16.39
CA ARG A 167 -20.41 -13.19 15.75
C ARG A 167 -20.16 -11.75 16.16
N THR A 168 -18.90 -11.35 16.18
CA THR A 168 -18.44 -10.07 16.69
C THR A 168 -17.64 -9.35 15.60
N LEU A 169 -17.96 -8.08 15.36
CA LEU A 169 -17.16 -7.22 14.53
C LEU A 169 -16.14 -6.51 15.41
N PHE A 170 -14.85 -6.71 15.11
CA PHE A 170 -13.77 -5.95 15.73
C PHE A 170 -13.42 -4.74 14.88
N ALA A 171 -13.15 -3.60 15.54
CA ALA A 171 -12.77 -2.36 14.89
C ALA A 171 -11.56 -1.74 15.58
N ALA A 172 -10.48 -1.55 14.82
CA ALA A 172 -9.28 -0.84 15.24
C ALA A 172 -9.41 0.65 14.89
N THR A 173 -9.17 1.54 15.86
CA THR A 173 -9.53 2.95 15.75
C THR A 173 -8.42 3.91 16.13
N GLY A 174 -8.66 5.20 15.86
CA GLY A 174 -7.86 6.35 16.30
C GLY A 174 -8.62 7.67 16.17
N PRO A 175 -8.14 8.74 16.82
CA PRO A 175 -7.14 8.74 17.88
C PRO A 175 -7.63 8.04 19.14
N GLY A 176 -6.66 7.71 20.04
CA GLY A 176 -6.93 7.03 21.30
C GLY A 176 -6.84 5.50 21.20
N GLY A 177 -6.36 4.95 20.09
CA GLY A 177 -5.84 3.59 19.91
C GLY A 177 -6.65 2.45 20.53
N LYS A 178 -7.97 2.43 20.36
CA LYS A 178 -8.85 1.42 20.95
C LYS A 178 -9.25 0.34 19.94
N LEU A 179 -9.27 -0.90 20.43
CA LEU A 179 -9.92 -2.02 19.75
C LEU A 179 -11.33 -2.18 20.33
N TRP A 180 -12.32 -2.10 19.46
CA TRP A 180 -13.74 -2.26 19.83
C TRP A 180 -14.23 -3.64 19.44
N ALA A 181 -15.15 -4.17 20.24
CA ALA A 181 -15.97 -5.34 19.93
C ALA A 181 -17.43 -4.90 19.80
N ILE A 182 -18.05 -5.23 18.65
CA ILE A 182 -19.38 -4.79 18.27
C ILE A 182 -20.23 -6.03 18.01
N ASP A 183 -21.35 -6.16 18.69
CA ASP A 183 -22.26 -7.27 18.55
C ASP A 183 -23.14 -7.16 17.28
N GLY A 184 -23.96 -8.19 17.02
CA GLY A 184 -24.85 -8.22 15.86
C GLY A 184 -25.95 -7.17 15.85
N ALA A 185 -26.20 -6.48 16.97
CA ALA A 185 -27.14 -5.37 17.11
C ALA A 185 -26.44 -3.99 16.92
N GLY A 186 -25.13 -3.98 16.67
CA GLY A 186 -24.34 -2.75 16.53
C GLY A 186 -23.91 -2.11 17.84
N LYS A 187 -24.13 -2.79 18.99
CA LYS A 187 -23.69 -2.28 20.28
C LYS A 187 -22.19 -2.49 20.46
N ALA A 188 -21.47 -1.38 20.60
CA ALA A 188 -20.02 -1.38 20.73
C ALA A 188 -19.57 -1.35 22.21
N ARG A 189 -18.48 -2.05 22.50
CA ARG A 189 -17.75 -1.97 23.77
C ARG A 189 -16.26 -1.92 23.50
N VAL A 190 -15.50 -1.23 24.34
CA VAL A 190 -14.05 -1.28 24.28
C VAL A 190 -13.61 -2.71 24.63
N HIS A 191 -12.94 -3.37 23.67
CA HIS A 191 -12.36 -4.69 23.88
C HIS A 191 -10.97 -4.58 24.50
N TRP A 192 -10.18 -3.60 24.03
CA TRP A 192 -8.85 -3.32 24.55
C TRP A 192 -8.46 -1.87 24.25
N ASP A 193 -7.82 -1.23 25.24
CA ASP A 193 -7.25 0.12 25.11
C ASP A 193 -5.73 0.00 25.12
N SER A 194 -5.09 0.40 24.03
CA SER A 194 -3.65 0.19 23.85
C SER A 194 -2.78 1.27 24.51
N GLY A 195 -3.34 2.43 24.77
CA GLY A 195 -2.58 3.63 25.12
C GLY A 195 -1.78 4.24 23.94
N GLU A 196 -1.89 3.65 22.73
CA GLU A 196 -1.32 4.23 21.51
C GLU A 196 -2.26 5.29 20.92
N GLU A 197 -1.77 6.07 19.94
CA GLU A 197 -2.64 7.04 19.26
C GLU A 197 -3.57 6.37 18.24
N HIS A 198 -3.03 5.43 17.46
CA HIS A 198 -3.78 4.72 16.43
C HIS A 198 -3.50 3.22 16.45
N LEU A 199 -4.53 2.44 16.19
CA LEU A 199 -4.43 1.04 15.77
C LEU A 199 -4.78 0.97 14.29
N LEU A 200 -3.79 0.63 13.42
CA LEU A 200 -3.92 0.74 11.97
C LEU A 200 -4.22 -0.58 11.28
N GLY A 201 -3.58 -1.66 11.73
CA GLY A 201 -3.73 -3.00 11.17
C GLY A 201 -4.47 -3.92 12.14
N LEU A 202 -5.31 -4.81 11.61
CA LEU A 202 -6.03 -5.82 12.39
C LEU A 202 -6.16 -7.09 11.56
N THR A 203 -5.72 -8.21 12.11
CA THR A 203 -5.78 -9.51 11.42
C THR A 203 -5.93 -10.67 12.40
N ARG A 204 -6.34 -11.82 11.88
CA ARG A 204 -6.09 -13.10 12.52
C ARG A 204 -4.75 -13.67 12.06
N GLY A 205 -4.12 -14.45 12.92
CA GLY A 205 -2.84 -15.05 12.61
C GLY A 205 -2.62 -16.36 13.39
N PRO A 206 -1.38 -16.72 13.69
CA PRO A 206 -1.05 -17.98 14.35
C PRO A 206 -1.89 -18.25 15.60
N GLY A 207 -2.39 -19.49 15.73
CA GLY A 207 -3.24 -19.90 16.84
C GLY A 207 -4.65 -19.29 16.79
N ASP A 208 -5.09 -18.76 15.65
CA ASP A 208 -6.39 -18.08 15.47
C ASP A 208 -6.57 -16.85 16.39
N ASN A 209 -5.46 -16.27 16.86
CA ASN A 209 -5.46 -15.07 17.69
C ASN A 209 -5.65 -13.81 16.86
N LEU A 210 -6.14 -12.74 17.50
CA LEU A 210 -6.18 -11.40 16.94
C LEU A 210 -4.82 -10.70 17.13
N TYR A 211 -4.39 -10.01 16.09
CA TYR A 211 -3.18 -9.21 16.11
C TYR A 211 -3.47 -7.81 15.59
N VAL A 212 -2.83 -6.82 16.21
CA VAL A 212 -3.07 -5.40 15.95
C VAL A 212 -1.75 -4.68 15.76
N GLY A 213 -1.66 -3.85 14.74
CA GLY A 213 -0.52 -2.97 14.48
C GLY A 213 -0.81 -1.54 14.91
N SER A 214 0.15 -0.87 15.56
CA SER A 214 -0.01 0.48 16.11
C SER A 214 0.78 1.57 15.40
N SER A 215 0.46 2.82 15.73
CA SER A 215 1.18 4.05 15.47
C SER A 215 0.97 5.01 16.66
N PRO A 216 2.00 5.82 17.09
CA PRO A 216 3.26 6.11 16.38
C PRO A 216 4.44 5.20 16.75
N LYS A 217 4.27 4.13 17.51
CA LYS A 217 5.42 3.30 17.96
C LYS A 217 5.70 2.07 17.12
N ALA A 218 4.91 1.77 16.11
CA ALA A 218 5.08 0.60 15.24
C ALA A 218 5.17 -0.74 16.01
N ILE A 219 4.29 -0.95 16.98
CA ILE A 219 4.24 -2.19 17.76
C ILE A 219 3.17 -3.12 17.19
N VAL A 220 3.48 -4.40 17.10
CA VAL A 220 2.48 -5.46 16.89
C VAL A 220 2.09 -6.06 18.23
N TYR A 221 0.80 -6.04 18.51
CA TYR A 221 0.21 -6.63 19.71
C TYR A 221 -0.55 -7.90 19.37
N GLN A 222 -0.44 -8.89 20.24
CA GLN A 222 -1.34 -10.05 20.27
C GLN A 222 -2.43 -9.80 21.31
N ILE A 223 -3.69 -9.93 20.90
CA ILE A 223 -4.85 -9.78 21.79
C ILE A 223 -5.14 -11.11 22.47
N LEU A 224 -5.08 -11.13 23.78
CA LEU A 224 -5.27 -12.32 24.61
C LEU A 224 -6.70 -12.43 25.16
N GLY A 225 -7.51 -11.39 24.98
CA GLY A 225 -8.89 -11.31 25.45
C GLY A 225 -9.27 -9.88 25.84
N PRO A 226 -10.49 -9.67 26.37
CA PRO A 226 -10.94 -8.36 26.82
C PRO A 226 -9.99 -7.74 27.85
N GLY A 227 -9.52 -6.53 27.57
CA GLY A 227 -8.58 -5.79 28.40
C GLY A 227 -7.15 -6.37 28.47
N LYS A 228 -6.85 -7.44 27.70
CA LYS A 228 -5.56 -8.12 27.77
C LYS A 228 -4.89 -8.23 26.41
N ALA A 229 -3.67 -7.72 26.32
CA ALA A 229 -2.81 -7.88 25.17
C ALA A 229 -1.34 -8.02 25.62
N ARG A 230 -0.50 -8.55 24.73
CA ARG A 230 0.96 -8.48 24.91
C ARG A 230 1.58 -7.85 23.67
N ALA A 231 2.60 -7.04 23.85
CA ALA A 231 3.46 -6.62 22.76
C ALA A 231 4.20 -7.84 22.24
N LEU A 232 4.00 -8.14 20.94
CA LEU A 232 4.67 -9.24 20.27
C LEU A 232 6.02 -8.80 19.75
N HIS A 233 6.06 -7.63 19.10
CA HIS A 233 7.29 -7.05 18.56
C HIS A 233 7.16 -5.52 18.48
N ASP A 234 8.27 -4.84 18.79
CA ASP A 234 8.44 -3.39 18.69
C ASP A 234 9.46 -3.08 17.59
N PHE A 235 9.00 -2.48 16.51
CA PHE A 235 9.84 -2.21 15.33
C PHE A 235 10.50 -0.83 15.40
N ALA A 236 11.68 -0.73 14.83
CA ALA A 236 12.35 0.55 14.57
C ALA A 236 11.65 1.30 13.43
N GLY A 237 10.45 1.85 13.69
CA GLY A 237 9.61 2.59 12.76
C GLY A 237 8.59 3.42 13.52
N ASN A 238 7.65 4.04 12.82
CA ASN A 238 6.59 4.79 13.46
C ASN A 238 5.18 4.31 13.15
N GLU A 239 5.00 3.34 12.25
CA GLU A 239 3.71 2.71 12.05
C GLU A 239 3.83 1.27 11.55
N VAL A 240 2.99 0.39 12.09
CA VAL A 240 2.63 -0.87 11.43
C VAL A 240 1.37 -0.59 10.60
N ARG A 241 1.59 -0.26 9.34
CA ARG A 241 0.52 0.22 8.46
C ARG A 241 -0.46 -0.84 8.03
N ALA A 242 0.06 -2.01 7.69
CA ALA A 242 -0.74 -3.15 7.30
C ALA A 242 -0.20 -4.41 7.96
N LEU A 243 -1.09 -5.32 8.28
CA LEU A 243 -0.80 -6.58 8.95
C LEU A 243 -1.69 -7.66 8.36
N VAL A 244 -1.11 -8.76 7.93
CA VAL A 244 -1.84 -9.95 7.50
C VAL A 244 -1.29 -11.18 8.18
N GLY A 245 -2.17 -12.10 8.51
CA GLY A 245 -1.81 -13.36 9.18
C GLY A 245 -2.04 -14.56 8.28
N THR A 246 -1.15 -15.53 8.44
CA THR A 246 -1.33 -16.91 7.98
C THR A 246 -1.48 -17.81 9.20
N SER A 247 -1.69 -19.10 8.99
CA SER A 247 -1.73 -20.07 10.12
C SER A 247 -0.41 -20.19 10.88
N LYS A 248 0.72 -19.82 10.25
CA LYS A 248 2.07 -20.03 10.79
C LYS A 248 2.74 -18.74 11.28
N LEU A 249 2.48 -17.61 10.61
CA LEU A 249 3.20 -16.35 10.86
C LEU A 249 2.34 -15.14 10.50
N LEU A 250 2.85 -13.96 10.88
CA LEU A 250 2.33 -12.66 10.45
C LEU A 250 3.28 -12.04 9.42
N VAL A 251 2.71 -11.26 8.52
CA VAL A 251 3.48 -10.34 7.67
C VAL A 251 3.08 -8.92 8.02
N ALA A 252 4.06 -8.10 8.35
CA ALA A 252 3.87 -6.70 8.73
C ALA A 252 4.53 -5.76 7.74
N ALA A 253 3.79 -4.75 7.31
CA ALA A 253 4.32 -3.59 6.62
C ALA A 253 4.60 -2.50 7.65
N VAL A 254 5.87 -2.24 7.89
CA VAL A 254 6.36 -1.28 8.87
C VAL A 254 6.97 -0.09 8.14
N ASN A 255 6.55 1.10 8.52
CA ASN A 255 7.05 2.33 7.93
C ASN A 255 7.69 3.23 8.99
N ASP A 256 8.67 4.02 8.56
CA ASP A 256 9.18 5.18 9.26
C ASP A 256 8.91 6.42 8.38
N ILE A 257 7.74 7.01 8.57
CA ILE A 257 7.25 8.12 7.76
C ILE A 257 7.53 9.42 8.51
N LYS A 258 8.27 10.32 7.88
CA LYS A 258 8.39 11.69 8.37
C LYS A 258 7.10 12.42 8.07
N ALA A 259 6.38 12.81 9.13
CA ALA A 259 5.23 13.68 8.99
C ALA A 259 5.69 15.01 8.37
N ASP A 260 5.14 15.36 7.22
CA ASP A 260 5.25 16.73 6.70
C ASP A 260 4.17 17.58 7.41
N PRO A 261 4.57 18.55 8.24
CA PRO A 261 3.61 19.39 8.97
C PRO A 261 2.69 20.18 8.04
N SER A 262 3.09 20.39 6.77
CA SER A 262 2.29 21.09 5.77
C SER A 262 1.10 20.26 5.25
N MET A 263 1.10 18.94 5.53
CA MET A 263 0.17 17.95 4.99
C MET A 263 -0.94 17.54 5.99
N ALA A 264 -1.16 18.27 7.05
CA ALA A 264 -2.33 18.08 7.90
C ALA A 264 -3.59 18.18 7.01
N VAL A 265 -4.34 17.09 6.86
CA VAL A 265 -5.60 17.08 6.13
C VAL A 265 -6.55 18.07 6.83
N ARG A 266 -6.67 19.26 6.28
CA ARG A 266 -7.65 20.24 6.73
C ARG A 266 -9.00 19.80 6.19
N PHE A 267 -9.79 19.13 7.03
CA PHE A 267 -11.18 18.88 6.71
C PHE A 267 -11.94 20.21 6.62
N PRO A 268 -12.80 20.41 5.61
CA PRO A 268 -13.64 21.60 5.57
C PRO A 268 -14.51 21.67 6.83
N PRO A 269 -14.72 22.86 7.39
CA PRO A 269 -15.57 23.01 8.58
C PRO A 269 -16.98 22.52 8.29
N LYS A 270 -17.59 21.85 9.30
CA LYS A 270 -19.00 21.39 9.22
C LYS A 270 -19.91 22.55 8.80
N PRO A 271 -20.80 22.35 7.82
CA PRO A 271 -21.86 23.32 7.55
C PRO A 271 -22.74 23.48 8.80
N GLY A 272 -22.76 24.64 9.43
CA GLY A 272 -23.68 24.91 10.54
C GLY A 272 -23.14 25.68 11.76
N ARG A 273 -21.85 25.94 11.87
CA ARG A 273 -21.34 26.87 12.88
C ARG A 273 -21.18 28.26 12.25
N LYS A 274 -22.03 29.22 12.71
CA LYS A 274 -21.86 30.63 12.40
C LYS A 274 -20.53 31.13 12.95
N GLY A 275 -19.50 31.11 12.13
CA GLY A 275 -18.23 31.75 12.38
C GLY A 275 -18.22 33.09 11.68
N THR A 276 -17.69 34.09 12.33
CA THR A 276 -17.53 35.49 11.92
C THR A 276 -17.07 35.59 10.45
N ALA A 277 -17.81 36.35 9.67
CA ALA A 277 -17.60 36.57 8.25
C ALA A 277 -16.23 37.20 7.98
N ILE A 278 -15.38 36.48 7.24
CA ILE A 278 -14.23 37.04 6.56
C ILE A 278 -14.76 37.63 5.24
N LYS A 279 -14.60 38.95 5.06
CA LYS A 279 -15.00 39.67 3.84
C LYS A 279 -14.38 39.02 2.62
N SER A 280 -15.22 38.50 1.74
CA SER A 280 -14.85 37.98 0.43
C SER A 280 -14.48 39.12 -0.52
N GLN A 281 -13.29 39.04 -1.11
CA GLN A 281 -12.96 39.79 -2.33
C GLN A 281 -13.61 39.10 -3.55
N PRO A 282 -14.11 39.85 -4.52
CA PRO A 282 -14.69 39.30 -5.74
C PRO A 282 -13.56 38.89 -6.72
N GLY A 283 -13.29 37.64 -6.80
CA GLY A 283 -12.41 37.01 -7.78
C GLY A 283 -12.77 35.55 -7.87
N GLY A 284 -13.07 35.06 -9.07
CA GLY A 284 -13.66 33.77 -9.38
C GLY A 284 -13.10 32.63 -8.52
N ALA A 285 -14.00 31.89 -7.87
CA ALA A 285 -13.68 30.77 -7.04
C ALA A 285 -13.04 29.65 -7.89
N GLN A 286 -11.73 29.55 -7.85
CA GLN A 286 -11.06 28.33 -8.24
C GLN A 286 -11.50 27.24 -7.24
N PRO A 287 -11.87 26.03 -7.71
CA PRO A 287 -12.11 24.93 -6.81
C PRO A 287 -10.86 24.75 -5.92
N PRO A 288 -11.02 24.47 -4.62
CA PRO A 288 -9.89 24.30 -3.74
C PRO A 288 -8.95 23.24 -4.35
N PRO A 289 -7.64 23.49 -4.36
CA PRO A 289 -6.70 22.54 -4.93
C PRO A 289 -6.90 21.22 -4.20
N ILE A 290 -7.18 20.16 -4.95
CA ILE A 290 -7.20 18.80 -4.43
C ILE A 290 -5.87 18.63 -3.70
N PRO A 291 -5.85 18.28 -2.40
CA PRO A 291 -4.59 18.01 -1.74
C PRO A 291 -3.88 16.94 -2.55
N ARG A 292 -2.85 17.31 -3.28
CA ARG A 292 -1.90 16.32 -3.76
C ARG A 292 -1.38 15.70 -2.47
N LEU A 293 -1.75 14.47 -2.20
CA LEU A 293 -1.03 13.67 -1.20
C LEU A 293 0.43 13.69 -1.68
N GLY A 294 1.18 14.67 -1.19
CA GLY A 294 2.57 14.83 -1.52
C GLY A 294 3.26 13.52 -1.20
N ALA A 295 4.21 13.13 -2.02
CA ALA A 295 4.96 11.93 -1.80
C ALA A 295 5.50 11.97 -0.37
N LYS A 296 4.90 11.18 0.54
CA LYS A 296 5.44 11.03 1.88
C LYS A 296 6.85 10.48 1.72
N GLN A 297 7.83 11.18 2.24
CA GLN A 297 9.18 10.66 2.31
C GLN A 297 9.25 9.74 3.53
N GLY A 298 9.62 8.49 3.31
CA GLY A 298 9.72 7.52 4.39
C GLY A 298 10.55 6.32 3.97
N LYS A 299 10.87 5.49 4.95
CA LYS A 299 11.45 4.17 4.75
C LYS A 299 10.36 3.15 5.06
N GLY A 300 10.32 2.08 4.31
CA GLY A 300 9.38 0.98 4.54
C GLY A 300 10.08 -0.36 4.57
N GLY A 301 9.54 -1.30 5.34
CA GLY A 301 10.01 -2.68 5.41
C GLY A 301 8.87 -3.66 5.48
N ILE A 302 9.08 -4.83 4.91
CA ILE A 302 8.22 -5.99 5.07
C ILE A 302 8.91 -6.98 5.98
N PHE A 303 8.21 -7.41 7.03
CA PHE A 303 8.73 -8.30 8.05
C PHE A 303 7.85 -9.54 8.18
N LEU A 304 8.51 -10.68 8.37
CA LEU A 304 7.86 -11.93 8.81
C LEU A 304 8.01 -12.02 10.33
N LEU A 305 6.90 -12.28 11.04
CA LEU A 305 6.89 -12.45 12.49
C LEU A 305 6.39 -13.84 12.86
N GLY A 306 7.19 -14.54 13.65
CA GLY A 306 6.78 -15.77 14.30
C GLY A 306 5.82 -15.51 15.48
N PRO A 307 5.14 -16.57 15.96
CA PRO A 307 4.25 -16.48 17.13
C PRO A 307 4.98 -16.19 18.44
N ASP A 308 6.29 -16.39 18.47
CA ASP A 308 7.21 -16.07 19.56
C ASP A 308 7.65 -14.60 19.56
N GLY A 309 7.35 -13.85 18.50
CA GLY A 309 7.76 -12.46 18.30
C GLY A 309 9.09 -12.29 17.58
N ALA A 310 9.74 -13.38 17.17
CA ALA A 310 10.93 -13.29 16.33
C ALA A 310 10.53 -12.65 14.98
N ALA A 311 11.27 -11.62 14.56
CA ALA A 311 11.00 -10.89 13.33
C ALA A 311 12.19 -10.95 12.39
N SER A 312 11.94 -11.20 11.10
CA SER A 312 12.94 -11.10 10.04
C SER A 312 12.47 -10.15 8.96
N GLN A 313 13.35 -9.23 8.56
CA GLN A 313 13.10 -8.33 7.46
C GLN A 313 13.37 -9.04 6.13
N VAL A 314 12.36 -9.11 5.27
CA VAL A 314 12.46 -9.78 3.97
C VAL A 314 12.54 -8.81 2.80
N TYR A 315 12.11 -7.56 3.02
CA TYR A 315 12.24 -6.49 2.03
C TYR A 315 12.34 -5.13 2.71
N SER A 316 13.06 -4.20 2.09
CA SER A 316 13.12 -2.81 2.55
C SER A 316 13.23 -1.84 1.38
N THR A 317 12.75 -0.61 1.59
CA THR A 317 12.94 0.51 0.68
C THR A 317 13.37 1.74 1.46
N SER A 318 14.34 2.48 0.93
CA SER A 318 14.83 3.72 1.56
C SER A 318 14.08 4.97 1.11
N ALA A 319 13.28 4.86 0.06
CA ALA A 319 12.60 5.98 -0.59
C ALA A 319 11.09 5.76 -0.79
N GLY A 320 10.51 4.83 -0.05
CA GLY A 320 9.10 4.49 -0.18
C GLY A 320 8.52 3.94 1.12
N TYR A 321 7.22 3.73 1.13
CA TYR A 321 6.46 3.18 2.25
C TYR A 321 5.40 2.20 1.74
N PHE A 322 4.99 1.27 2.57
CA PHE A 322 3.96 0.29 2.21
C PHE A 322 2.60 0.72 2.75
N THR A 323 1.56 0.56 1.94
CA THR A 323 0.20 0.98 2.28
C THR A 323 -0.76 -0.17 2.49
N ALA A 324 -0.50 -1.31 1.88
CA ALA A 324 -1.41 -2.45 1.88
C ALA A 324 -0.64 -3.77 1.81
N LEU A 325 -1.21 -4.80 2.43
CA LEU A 325 -0.81 -6.19 2.31
C LEU A 325 -2.04 -7.04 1.96
N GLN A 326 -1.85 -8.04 1.11
CA GLN A 326 -2.89 -9.00 0.76
C GLN A 326 -2.29 -10.39 0.63
N VAL A 327 -2.92 -11.38 1.25
CA VAL A 327 -2.57 -12.79 1.06
C VAL A 327 -3.24 -13.29 -0.22
N GLY A 328 -2.46 -13.87 -1.10
CA GLY A 328 -2.94 -14.52 -2.31
C GLY A 328 -3.34 -15.97 -2.09
N ALA A 329 -3.95 -16.59 -3.10
CA ALA A 329 -4.51 -17.94 -3.01
C ALA A 329 -3.48 -19.05 -2.70
N GLN A 330 -2.21 -18.82 -3.03
CA GLN A 330 -1.11 -19.78 -2.80
C GLN A 330 -0.28 -19.45 -1.56
N GLY A 331 -0.77 -18.54 -0.68
CA GLY A 331 -0.08 -18.12 0.52
C GLY A 331 0.99 -17.04 0.30
N GLN A 332 1.25 -16.62 -0.95
CA GLN A 332 2.10 -15.47 -1.21
C GLN A 332 1.46 -14.18 -0.67
N VAL A 333 2.29 -13.22 -0.26
CA VAL A 333 1.81 -11.93 0.23
C VAL A 333 2.22 -10.84 -0.76
N PHE A 334 1.23 -10.11 -1.23
CA PHE A 334 1.43 -8.93 -2.07
C PHE A 334 1.49 -7.69 -1.18
N ALA A 335 2.51 -6.87 -1.38
CA ALA A 335 2.70 -5.61 -0.67
C ALA A 335 2.68 -4.43 -1.65
N GLY A 336 1.75 -3.51 -1.47
CA GLY A 336 1.63 -2.29 -2.28
C GLY A 336 2.48 -1.16 -1.72
N GLU A 337 3.39 -0.63 -2.54
CA GLU A 337 4.21 0.52 -2.20
C GLU A 337 3.52 1.83 -2.60
N GLY A 338 3.48 2.79 -1.68
CA GLY A 338 2.73 4.03 -1.84
C GLY A 338 3.41 5.11 -2.68
N THR A 339 4.73 5.06 -2.87
CA THR A 339 5.48 6.11 -3.57
C THR A 339 5.54 5.86 -5.08
N SER A 340 5.96 4.68 -5.49
CA SER A 340 6.15 4.31 -6.90
C SER A 340 4.99 3.48 -7.46
N GLY A 341 4.09 2.98 -6.60
CA GLY A 341 3.02 2.07 -6.98
C GLY A 341 3.49 0.68 -7.37
N LYS A 342 4.69 0.30 -6.95
CA LYS A 342 5.20 -1.08 -7.12
C LYS A 342 4.44 -2.04 -6.23
N VAL A 343 4.31 -3.28 -6.71
CA VAL A 343 3.82 -4.40 -5.91
C VAL A 343 4.97 -5.37 -5.71
N VAL A 344 5.29 -5.63 -4.44
CA VAL A 344 6.29 -6.61 -4.03
C VAL A 344 5.58 -7.89 -3.63
N THR A 345 6.07 -9.02 -4.07
CA THR A 345 5.55 -10.34 -3.67
C THR A 345 6.53 -10.99 -2.70
N VAL A 346 6.04 -11.36 -1.54
CA VAL A 346 6.77 -12.12 -0.53
C VAL A 346 6.25 -13.54 -0.52
N LEU A 347 7.15 -14.51 -0.49
CA LEU A 347 6.87 -15.94 -0.42
C LEU A 347 7.28 -16.45 0.97
N PRO A 348 6.38 -16.49 1.96
CA PRO A 348 6.73 -16.77 3.34
C PRO A 348 7.27 -18.18 3.61
N ASP A 349 6.96 -19.11 2.73
CA ASP A 349 7.29 -20.54 2.90
C ASP A 349 8.53 -20.99 2.06
N ARG A 350 9.30 -20.03 1.48
CA ARG A 350 10.50 -20.33 0.68
C ARG A 350 11.75 -19.73 1.28
#